data_b2be4d5ca57c4d23be5f843d36fdafb8
#
_entry.id   b2be4d5ca57c4d23be5f843d36fdafb8
#
_cell.length_a   1.000
_cell.length_b   1.000
_cell.length_c   1.000
_cell.angle_alpha   90.00
_cell.angle_beta   90.00
_cell.angle_gamma   90.00
#
_symmetry.space_group_name_H-M   'P 1'
#
loop_
_entity.id
_entity.type
_entity.pdbx_description
1 polymer ?
#
loop_
_entity_poly.entity_id
_entity_poly.type
_entity_poly.pdbx_seq_one_letter_code
_entity_poly.pdbx_strand_id
1 'polypeptide(L)'
;MIPFCATVFGMMTLQMSSLGFAPLLPAIQKDFGINYSQLGLFTGLYGLVAIVVSLPAGVLARHFGEKRILTGGLLLAVAGLFFLSQAPGFAAGLSARIVWLIGYRLAFVTVMMAAAVTSPASLKSITMGVLGAMSSLASVIGAPFGSAIGETFGWRHGMMAYAGMALLGAVVFWALYRRPSHAAVDPQVERARPEHGTARSAWKNPVVWGLAALGLANVGGFSSTFFVPSALKTVFRQDAMSAAYVISAAYIAAIFLNLLVGYLGDRFNRWSVLTGVIAVMIPATLAMTTGELRVFRLATVAIISLGLAATNQIYAIAGELLPARELGPVMGIVSLGSGVFGYAGPQALGVLRDWTGGFSAGWVFLTAASTLALVVVALSWRRSSNAVAATAA
;
A
#
# COMPACT_ATOMS: atom_id res chain seq x y z
N MET A 1 18.95 6.78 18.46
CA MET A 1 19.17 6.40 17.05
C MET A 1 19.04 4.89 16.81
N ILE A 2 19.72 4.01 17.57
CA ILE A 2 19.69 2.55 17.35
C ILE A 2 18.28 1.94 17.29
N PRO A 3 17.34 2.23 18.22
CA PRO A 3 16.00 1.68 18.16
C PRO A 3 15.22 2.09 16.90
N PHE A 4 15.42 3.33 16.43
CA PHE A 4 14.82 3.82 15.20
C PHE A 4 15.37 3.09 13.97
N CYS A 5 16.69 2.95 13.87
CA CYS A 5 17.31 2.20 12.76
C CYS A 5 16.85 0.74 12.73
N ALA A 6 16.70 0.09 13.88
CA ALA A 6 16.17 -1.27 13.98
C ALA A 6 14.71 -1.36 13.47
N THR A 7 13.89 -0.36 13.81
CA THR A 7 12.50 -0.27 13.32
C THR A 7 12.44 -0.09 11.83
N VAL A 8 13.26 0.83 11.27
CA VAL A 8 13.36 1.06 9.81
C VAL A 8 13.82 -0.19 9.09
N PHE A 9 14.84 -0.87 9.60
CA PHE A 9 15.34 -2.11 8.98
C PHE A 9 14.29 -3.22 8.98
N GLY A 10 13.61 -3.46 10.12
CA GLY A 10 12.51 -4.43 10.19
C GLY A 10 11.38 -4.11 9.21
N MET A 11 11.06 -2.82 9.02
CA MET A 11 10.08 -2.40 8.02
C MET A 11 10.57 -2.64 6.59
N MET A 12 11.82 -2.34 6.28
CA MET A 12 12.39 -2.56 4.95
C MET A 12 12.34 -4.03 4.54
N THR A 13 12.80 -4.93 5.42
CA THR A 13 12.79 -6.37 5.13
C THR A 13 11.38 -6.93 4.91
N LEU A 14 10.41 -6.43 5.68
CA LEU A 14 9.01 -6.78 5.51
C LEU A 14 8.44 -6.24 4.19
N GLN A 15 8.75 -5.00 3.85
CA GLN A 15 8.23 -4.32 2.67
C GLN A 15 8.81 -4.91 1.37
N MET A 16 10.05 -5.39 1.37
CA MET A 16 10.65 -6.10 0.25
C MET A 16 9.78 -7.26 -0.24
N SER A 17 9.18 -8.02 0.68
CA SER A 17 8.31 -9.14 0.33
C SER A 17 6.93 -8.68 -0.15
N SER A 18 6.36 -7.63 0.44
CA SER A 18 4.96 -7.24 0.23
C SER A 18 4.61 -6.88 -1.21
N LEU A 19 5.47 -6.16 -1.88
CA LEU A 19 5.29 -5.70 -3.27
C LEU A 19 6.32 -6.31 -4.22
N GLY A 20 7.49 -6.69 -3.68
CA GLY A 20 8.58 -7.27 -4.45
C GLY A 20 8.29 -8.65 -5.02
N PHE A 21 7.31 -9.39 -4.49
CA PHE A 21 6.93 -10.70 -5.03
C PHE A 21 6.10 -10.62 -6.33
N ALA A 22 5.60 -9.44 -6.70
CA ALA A 22 4.71 -9.27 -7.85
C ALA A 22 5.27 -9.86 -9.18
N PRO A 23 6.56 -9.73 -9.52
CA PRO A 23 7.12 -10.35 -10.71
C PRO A 23 7.08 -11.89 -10.70
N LEU A 24 6.97 -12.53 -9.54
CA LEU A 24 6.88 -13.98 -9.40
C LEU A 24 5.45 -14.52 -9.59
N LEU A 25 4.43 -13.65 -9.58
CA LEU A 25 3.03 -14.04 -9.72
C LEU A 25 2.73 -14.90 -10.95
N PRO A 26 3.28 -14.62 -12.16
CA PRO A 26 3.04 -15.48 -13.30
C PRO A 26 3.59 -16.91 -13.14
N ALA A 27 4.65 -17.09 -12.36
CA ALA A 27 5.20 -18.41 -12.05
C ALA A 27 4.33 -19.14 -11.01
N ILE A 28 3.87 -18.43 -9.97
CA ILE A 28 2.94 -18.94 -8.96
C ILE A 28 1.61 -19.33 -9.62
N GLN A 29 1.08 -18.47 -10.51
CA GLN A 29 -0.16 -18.74 -11.24
C GLN A 29 -0.06 -20.03 -12.06
N LYS A 30 1.03 -20.20 -12.80
CA LYS A 30 1.27 -21.40 -13.61
C LYS A 30 1.38 -22.65 -12.74
N ASP A 31 2.12 -22.58 -11.65
CA ASP A 31 2.39 -23.73 -10.79
C ASP A 31 1.15 -24.19 -10.00
N PHE A 32 0.31 -23.26 -9.55
CA PHE A 32 -0.95 -23.58 -8.89
C PHE A 32 -2.10 -23.88 -9.88
N GLY A 33 -1.91 -23.69 -11.18
CA GLY A 33 -2.93 -23.91 -12.21
C GLY A 33 -4.15 -23.00 -12.06
N ILE A 34 -3.96 -21.75 -11.55
CA ILE A 34 -5.05 -20.82 -11.23
C ILE A 34 -5.35 -19.87 -12.38
N ASN A 35 -6.62 -19.48 -12.50
CA ASN A 35 -7.07 -18.45 -13.43
C ASN A 35 -6.77 -17.03 -12.90
N TYR A 36 -7.06 -16.01 -13.72
CA TYR A 36 -6.77 -14.62 -13.33
C TYR A 36 -7.72 -14.09 -12.26
N SER A 37 -8.96 -14.59 -12.18
CA SER A 37 -9.88 -14.26 -11.07
C SER A 37 -9.34 -14.74 -9.73
N GLN A 38 -8.79 -15.95 -9.70
CA GLN A 38 -8.11 -16.48 -8.49
C GLN A 38 -6.82 -15.72 -8.17
N LEU A 39 -6.08 -15.28 -9.19
CA LEU A 39 -4.92 -14.40 -9.01
C LEU A 39 -5.34 -13.04 -8.43
N GLY A 40 -6.47 -12.50 -8.91
CA GLY A 40 -7.08 -11.28 -8.37
C GLY A 40 -7.45 -11.41 -6.89
N LEU A 41 -8.08 -12.53 -6.52
CA LEU A 41 -8.37 -12.86 -5.12
C LEU A 41 -7.08 -12.93 -4.29
N PHE A 42 -6.07 -13.67 -4.77
CA PHE A 42 -4.80 -13.86 -4.08
C PHE A 42 -4.08 -12.54 -3.80
N THR A 43 -4.09 -11.62 -4.75
CA THR A 43 -3.44 -10.31 -4.61
C THR A 43 -4.31 -9.31 -3.86
N GLY A 44 -5.61 -9.30 -4.09
CA GLY A 44 -6.60 -8.43 -3.45
C GLY A 44 -6.79 -8.71 -1.95
N LEU A 45 -6.47 -9.91 -1.45
CA LEU A 45 -6.46 -10.21 -0.01
C LEU A 45 -5.69 -9.17 0.82
N TYR A 46 -4.71 -8.50 0.23
CA TYR A 46 -4.00 -7.40 0.88
C TYR A 46 -4.95 -6.31 1.39
N GLY A 47 -5.95 -5.93 0.59
CA GLY A 47 -6.97 -4.95 0.98
C GLY A 47 -7.90 -5.47 2.07
N LEU A 48 -8.41 -6.70 1.93
CA LEU A 48 -9.32 -7.31 2.91
C LEU A 48 -8.66 -7.48 4.28
N VAL A 49 -7.46 -8.02 4.32
CA VAL A 49 -6.71 -8.20 5.58
C VAL A 49 -6.39 -6.84 6.21
N ALA A 50 -6.12 -5.81 5.39
CA ALA A 50 -5.91 -4.46 5.91
C ALA A 50 -7.12 -3.94 6.68
N ILE A 51 -8.33 -4.14 6.16
CA ILE A 51 -9.58 -3.71 6.80
C ILE A 51 -9.74 -4.39 8.17
N VAL A 52 -9.55 -5.70 8.21
CA VAL A 52 -9.84 -6.51 9.40
C VAL A 52 -8.77 -6.35 10.48
N VAL A 53 -7.48 -6.31 10.09
CA VAL A 53 -6.36 -6.43 11.02
C VAL A 53 -5.83 -5.08 11.52
N SER A 54 -5.99 -3.99 10.75
CA SER A 54 -5.32 -2.72 11.12
C SER A 54 -5.81 -2.13 12.45
N LEU A 55 -7.10 -2.21 12.75
CA LEU A 55 -7.66 -1.74 14.02
C LEU A 55 -7.22 -2.61 15.22
N PRO A 56 -7.39 -3.94 15.19
CA PRO A 56 -6.87 -4.83 16.22
C PRO A 56 -5.36 -4.68 16.45
N ALA A 57 -4.58 -4.51 15.37
CA ALA A 57 -3.13 -4.33 15.47
C ALA A 57 -2.73 -3.16 16.36
N GLY A 58 -3.39 -2.01 16.20
CA GLY A 58 -3.14 -0.83 17.04
C GLY A 58 -3.51 -1.03 18.50
N VAL A 59 -4.60 -1.77 18.79
CA VAL A 59 -5.02 -2.11 20.16
C VAL A 59 -4.03 -3.09 20.79
N LEU A 60 -3.67 -4.14 20.07
CA LEU A 60 -2.71 -5.15 20.53
C LEU A 60 -1.33 -4.54 20.82
N ALA A 61 -0.85 -3.66 19.95
CA ALA A 61 0.44 -2.98 20.15
C ALA A 61 0.45 -2.11 21.40
N ARG A 62 -0.68 -1.44 21.72
CA ARG A 62 -0.81 -0.67 22.98
C ARG A 62 -0.89 -1.55 24.20
N HIS A 63 -1.59 -2.69 24.12
CA HIS A 63 -1.80 -3.56 25.26
C HIS A 63 -0.57 -4.44 25.58
N PHE A 64 0.04 -5.05 24.56
CA PHE A 64 1.16 -5.98 24.74
C PHE A 64 2.55 -5.35 24.51
N GLY A 65 2.58 -4.09 24.05
CA GLY A 65 3.80 -3.33 23.74
C GLY A 65 4.32 -3.56 22.32
N GLU A 66 4.90 -2.50 21.76
CA GLU A 66 5.33 -2.44 20.35
C GLU A 66 6.37 -3.53 20.03
N LYS A 67 7.31 -3.80 20.94
CA LYS A 67 8.39 -4.80 20.71
C LYS A 67 7.80 -6.19 20.46
N ARG A 68 6.86 -6.62 21.29
CA ARG A 68 6.26 -7.97 21.19
C ARG A 68 5.42 -8.11 19.96
N ILE A 69 4.56 -7.14 19.67
CA ILE A 69 3.62 -7.20 18.53
C ILE A 69 4.36 -7.06 17.20
N LEU A 70 5.35 -6.17 17.11
CA LEU A 70 6.15 -6.06 15.88
C LEU A 70 6.97 -7.33 15.62
N THR A 71 7.67 -7.86 16.63
CA THR A 71 8.41 -9.11 16.47
C THR A 71 7.48 -10.28 16.13
N GLY A 72 6.35 -10.41 16.82
CA GLY A 72 5.35 -11.43 16.53
C GLY A 72 4.75 -11.31 15.12
N GLY A 73 4.48 -10.07 14.68
CA GLY A 73 4.02 -9.79 13.31
C GLY A 73 5.06 -10.17 12.25
N LEU A 74 6.33 -9.83 12.47
CA LEU A 74 7.43 -10.22 11.58
C LEU A 74 7.57 -11.76 11.52
N LEU A 75 7.56 -12.44 12.65
CA LEU A 75 7.65 -13.91 12.71
C LEU A 75 6.44 -14.59 12.05
N LEU A 76 5.25 -14.03 12.23
CA LEU A 76 4.05 -14.53 11.54
C LEU A 76 4.14 -14.32 10.02
N ALA A 77 4.70 -13.20 9.58
CA ALA A 77 4.96 -12.96 8.16
C ALA A 77 6.00 -13.95 7.60
N VAL A 78 7.07 -14.23 8.36
CA VAL A 78 8.08 -15.26 8.02
C VAL A 78 7.41 -16.63 7.85
N ALA A 79 6.58 -17.03 8.82
CA ALA A 79 5.85 -18.30 8.76
C ALA A 79 4.94 -18.36 7.51
N GLY A 80 4.19 -17.29 7.23
CA GLY A 80 3.33 -17.22 6.05
C GLY A 80 4.11 -17.30 4.74
N LEU A 81 5.24 -16.62 4.61
CA LEU A 81 6.12 -16.68 3.44
C LEU A 81 6.72 -18.08 3.26
N PHE A 82 7.17 -18.69 4.36
CA PHE A 82 7.72 -20.05 4.35
C PHE A 82 6.65 -21.07 3.94
N PHE A 83 5.47 -21.04 4.55
CA PHE A 83 4.37 -21.94 4.18
C PHE A 83 3.91 -21.72 2.73
N LEU A 84 3.92 -20.47 2.24
CA LEU A 84 3.63 -20.20 0.84
C LEU A 84 4.66 -20.87 -0.08
N SER A 85 5.94 -20.84 0.27
CA SER A 85 7.00 -21.50 -0.52
C SER A 85 6.84 -23.02 -0.58
N GLN A 86 6.20 -23.63 0.42
CA GLN A 86 5.95 -25.07 0.49
C GLN A 86 4.54 -25.47 0.02
N ALA A 87 3.70 -24.50 -0.36
CA ALA A 87 2.29 -24.77 -0.67
C ALA A 87 2.15 -25.70 -1.89
N PRO A 88 1.41 -26.82 -1.76
CA PRO A 88 1.20 -27.79 -2.83
C PRO A 88 0.17 -27.32 -3.88
N GLY A 89 -0.60 -26.27 -3.58
CA GLY A 89 -1.63 -25.77 -4.49
C GLY A 89 -2.30 -24.51 -3.95
N PHE A 90 -3.32 -24.03 -4.66
CA PHE A 90 -3.94 -22.73 -4.44
C PHE A 90 -4.53 -22.55 -3.03
N ALA A 91 -5.29 -23.52 -2.51
CA ALA A 91 -5.93 -23.39 -1.19
C ALA A 91 -4.90 -23.22 -0.06
N ALA A 92 -3.84 -24.04 -0.07
CA ALA A 92 -2.74 -23.94 0.88
C ALA A 92 -1.97 -22.62 0.68
N GLY A 93 -1.73 -22.22 -0.57
CA GLY A 93 -1.08 -20.94 -0.92
C GLY A 93 -1.90 -19.74 -0.44
N LEU A 94 -3.23 -19.78 -0.59
CA LEU A 94 -4.13 -18.73 -0.13
C LEU A 94 -4.12 -18.61 1.39
N SER A 95 -4.17 -19.73 2.12
CA SER A 95 -4.07 -19.76 3.58
C SER A 95 -2.74 -19.21 4.08
N ALA A 96 -1.63 -19.63 3.47
CA ALA A 96 -0.31 -19.12 3.77
C ALA A 96 -0.20 -17.60 3.49
N ARG A 97 -0.83 -17.12 2.41
CA ARG A 97 -0.91 -15.71 2.05
C ARG A 97 -1.67 -14.91 3.11
N ILE A 98 -2.77 -15.43 3.64
CA ILE A 98 -3.53 -14.78 4.72
C ILE A 98 -2.65 -14.65 5.97
N VAL A 99 -1.96 -15.71 6.38
CA VAL A 99 -1.04 -15.69 7.53
C VAL A 99 0.06 -14.65 7.33
N TRP A 100 0.69 -14.62 6.16
CA TRP A 100 1.68 -13.61 5.82
C TRP A 100 1.13 -12.19 5.95
N LEU A 101 -0.06 -11.93 5.36
CA LEU A 101 -0.66 -10.59 5.36
C LEU A 101 -1.10 -10.14 6.75
N ILE A 102 -1.58 -11.05 7.61
CA ILE A 102 -1.88 -10.73 9.02
C ILE A 102 -0.59 -10.29 9.72
N GLY A 103 0.48 -11.07 9.59
CA GLY A 103 1.78 -10.73 10.15
C GLY A 103 2.31 -9.39 9.63
N TYR A 104 2.20 -9.18 8.31
CA TYR A 104 2.57 -7.92 7.66
C TYR A 104 1.81 -6.73 8.25
N ARG A 105 0.50 -6.82 8.41
CA ARG A 105 -0.33 -5.72 8.93
C ARG A 105 -0.08 -5.43 10.39
N LEU A 106 0.08 -6.46 11.22
CA LEU A 106 0.48 -6.31 12.62
C LEU A 106 1.81 -5.56 12.73
N ALA A 107 2.81 -5.99 11.97
CA ALA A 107 4.12 -5.36 11.99
C ALA A 107 4.08 -3.94 11.43
N PHE A 108 3.42 -3.70 10.30
CA PHE A 108 3.34 -2.39 9.63
C PHE A 108 2.73 -1.31 10.54
N VAL A 109 1.56 -1.61 11.15
CA VAL A 109 0.89 -0.67 12.08
C VAL A 109 1.78 -0.39 13.29
N THR A 110 2.42 -1.44 13.83
CA THR A 110 3.28 -1.31 15.01
C THR A 110 4.56 -0.54 14.71
N VAL A 111 5.14 -0.67 13.51
CA VAL A 111 6.29 0.15 13.06
C VAL A 111 5.93 1.63 13.08
N MET A 112 4.78 2.00 12.54
CA MET A 112 4.32 3.40 12.54
C MET A 112 4.18 3.94 13.97
N MET A 113 3.63 3.12 14.89
CA MET A 113 3.51 3.49 16.30
C MET A 113 4.87 3.60 16.98
N ALA A 114 5.75 2.62 16.80
CA ALA A 114 7.09 2.61 17.39
C ALA A 114 7.91 3.82 16.92
N ALA A 115 7.84 4.15 15.66
CA ALA A 115 8.51 5.32 15.09
C ALA A 115 7.97 6.64 15.67
N ALA A 116 6.65 6.76 15.82
CA ALA A 116 6.03 7.94 16.43
C ALA A 116 6.44 8.15 17.91
N VAL A 117 6.60 7.03 18.65
CA VAL A 117 7.01 7.06 20.07
C VAL A 117 8.53 7.32 20.24
N THR A 118 9.35 6.79 19.34
CA THR A 118 10.83 6.93 19.44
C THR A 118 11.35 8.25 18.88
N SER A 119 10.52 9.02 18.18
CA SER A 119 10.91 10.27 17.52
C SER A 119 10.64 11.48 18.39
N PRO A 120 11.59 12.44 18.52
CA PRO A 120 11.33 13.74 19.11
C PRO A 120 10.15 14.45 18.43
N ALA A 121 9.39 15.23 19.18
CA ALA A 121 8.21 15.93 18.64
C ALA A 121 8.55 16.81 17.43
N SER A 122 9.71 17.46 17.44
CA SER A 122 10.22 18.31 16.34
C SER A 122 10.60 17.55 15.08
N LEU A 123 10.81 16.22 15.15
CA LEU A 123 11.28 15.38 14.03
C LEU A 123 10.23 14.35 13.57
N LYS A 124 9.02 14.36 14.12
CA LYS A 124 7.98 13.36 13.78
C LYS A 124 7.68 13.30 12.26
N SER A 125 7.54 14.47 11.62
CA SER A 125 7.27 14.53 10.17
C SER A 125 8.43 13.98 9.35
N ILE A 126 9.67 14.31 9.72
CA ILE A 126 10.88 13.80 9.07
C ILE A 126 10.95 12.28 9.24
N THR A 127 10.67 11.77 10.43
CA THR A 127 10.65 10.34 10.73
C THR A 127 9.65 9.58 9.85
N MET A 128 8.43 10.09 9.71
CA MET A 128 7.42 9.48 8.84
C MET A 128 7.83 9.55 7.35
N GLY A 129 8.46 10.66 6.93
CA GLY A 129 9.03 10.79 5.60
C GLY A 129 10.14 9.77 5.32
N VAL A 130 11.04 9.57 6.28
CA VAL A 130 12.12 8.56 6.17
C VAL A 130 11.52 7.15 6.08
N LEU A 131 10.51 6.82 6.89
CA LEU A 131 9.84 5.52 6.81
C LEU A 131 9.18 5.30 5.44
N GLY A 132 8.52 6.32 4.89
CA GLY A 132 7.93 6.26 3.55
C GLY A 132 8.97 6.06 2.46
N ALA A 133 10.07 6.81 2.50
CA ALA A 133 11.19 6.68 1.56
C ALA A 133 11.84 5.29 1.64
N MET A 134 12.08 4.79 2.86
CA MET A 134 12.65 3.45 3.07
C MET A 134 11.72 2.33 2.63
N SER A 135 10.39 2.50 2.78
CA SER A 135 9.40 1.57 2.22
C SER A 135 9.47 1.51 0.70
N SER A 136 9.57 2.66 0.05
CA SER A 136 9.71 2.72 -1.42
C SER A 136 11.03 2.10 -1.87
N LEU A 137 12.13 2.41 -1.18
CA LEU A 137 13.45 1.81 -1.46
C LEU A 137 13.43 0.29 -1.29
N ALA A 138 12.76 -0.21 -0.26
CA ALA A 138 12.59 -1.64 -0.05
C ALA A 138 11.84 -2.31 -1.21
N SER A 139 10.84 -1.63 -1.79
CA SER A 139 10.10 -2.12 -2.96
C SER A 139 10.97 -2.10 -4.22
N VAL A 140 11.82 -1.06 -4.38
CA VAL A 140 12.80 -0.96 -5.49
C VAL A 140 13.78 -2.13 -5.48
N ILE A 141 14.30 -2.50 -4.31
CA ILE A 141 15.28 -3.59 -4.16
C ILE A 141 14.56 -4.95 -4.16
N GLY A 142 13.39 -5.02 -3.55
CA GLY A 142 12.66 -6.26 -3.34
C GLY A 142 12.27 -6.96 -4.64
N ALA A 143 11.78 -6.24 -5.65
CA ALA A 143 11.34 -6.83 -6.90
C ALA A 143 12.49 -7.53 -7.68
N PRO A 144 13.65 -6.88 -7.94
CA PRO A 144 14.79 -7.57 -8.55
C PRO A 144 15.37 -8.70 -7.69
N PHE A 145 15.43 -8.51 -6.35
CA PHE A 145 15.96 -9.51 -5.43
C PHE A 145 15.19 -10.84 -5.53
N GLY A 146 13.87 -10.80 -5.41
CA GLY A 146 13.06 -12.01 -5.51
C GLY A 146 13.04 -12.59 -6.92
N SER A 147 13.05 -11.72 -7.96
CA SER A 147 13.05 -12.18 -9.36
C SER A 147 14.34 -12.88 -9.74
N ALA A 148 15.51 -12.37 -9.32
CA ALA A 148 16.80 -13.01 -9.61
C ALA A 148 16.87 -14.43 -9.02
N ILE A 149 16.41 -14.59 -7.78
CA ILE A 149 16.37 -15.92 -7.13
C ILE A 149 15.27 -16.78 -7.77
N GLY A 150 14.12 -16.20 -8.05
CA GLY A 150 12.98 -16.92 -8.61
C GLY A 150 13.18 -17.40 -10.04
N GLU A 151 13.92 -16.68 -10.87
CA GLU A 151 14.28 -17.11 -12.23
C GLU A 151 15.32 -18.23 -12.22
N THR A 152 16.28 -18.16 -11.30
CA THR A 152 17.37 -19.13 -11.23
C THR A 152 16.95 -20.43 -10.54
N PHE A 153 16.26 -20.34 -9.42
CA PHE A 153 15.94 -21.48 -8.53
C PHE A 153 14.43 -21.77 -8.42
N GLY A 154 13.60 -21.00 -9.11
CA GLY A 154 12.15 -21.10 -9.04
C GLY A 154 11.53 -20.18 -7.96
N TRP A 155 10.25 -19.82 -8.17
CA TRP A 155 9.53 -18.85 -7.33
C TRP A 155 9.46 -19.24 -5.84
N ARG A 156 9.48 -20.53 -5.51
CA ARG A 156 9.49 -21.03 -4.14
C ARG A 156 10.71 -20.57 -3.38
N HIS A 157 11.89 -20.63 -4.00
CA HIS A 157 13.14 -20.13 -3.41
C HIS A 157 13.13 -18.59 -3.29
N GLY A 158 12.48 -17.89 -4.23
CA GLY A 158 12.23 -16.45 -4.09
C GLY A 158 11.41 -16.11 -2.83
N MET A 159 10.35 -16.89 -2.55
CA MET A 159 9.56 -16.73 -1.33
C MET A 159 10.35 -17.08 -0.06
N MET A 160 11.17 -18.14 -0.10
CA MET A 160 12.08 -18.49 1.00
C MET A 160 13.11 -17.39 1.28
N ALA A 161 13.65 -16.78 0.24
CA ALA A 161 14.59 -15.66 0.38
C ALA A 161 13.92 -14.45 1.07
N TYR A 162 12.68 -14.12 0.70
CA TYR A 162 11.92 -13.10 1.42
C TYR A 162 11.64 -13.50 2.89
N ALA A 163 11.35 -14.78 3.17
CA ALA A 163 11.19 -15.26 4.53
C ALA A 163 12.48 -15.08 5.33
N GLY A 164 13.63 -15.42 4.74
CA GLY A 164 14.96 -15.22 5.34
C GLY A 164 15.26 -13.74 5.63
N MET A 165 14.96 -12.84 4.69
CA MET A 165 15.11 -11.40 4.90
C MET A 165 14.20 -10.87 6.00
N ALA A 166 12.93 -11.29 6.04
CA ALA A 166 12.01 -10.90 7.10
C ALA A 166 12.42 -11.46 8.46
N LEU A 167 12.99 -12.69 8.50
CA LEU A 167 13.56 -13.28 9.73
C LEU A 167 14.78 -12.48 10.21
N LEU A 168 15.67 -12.09 9.31
CA LEU A 168 16.80 -11.21 9.64
C LEU A 168 16.29 -9.89 10.22
N GLY A 169 15.27 -9.29 9.61
CA GLY A 169 14.61 -8.09 10.13
C GLY A 169 14.04 -8.29 11.54
N ALA A 170 13.40 -9.43 11.79
CA ALA A 170 12.84 -9.77 13.10
C ALA A 170 13.94 -9.91 14.17
N VAL A 171 15.01 -10.61 13.86
CA VAL A 171 16.17 -10.82 14.76
C VAL A 171 16.85 -9.49 15.08
N VAL A 172 17.18 -8.69 14.06
CA VAL A 172 17.82 -7.39 14.23
C VAL A 172 16.93 -6.45 15.05
N PHE A 173 15.64 -6.41 14.73
CA PHE A 173 14.68 -5.61 15.49
C PHE A 173 14.62 -6.07 16.95
N TRP A 174 14.43 -7.35 17.21
CA TRP A 174 14.32 -7.89 18.56
C TRP A 174 15.56 -7.62 19.41
N ALA A 175 16.76 -7.77 18.82
CA ALA A 175 18.04 -7.57 19.49
C ALA A 175 18.33 -6.09 19.79
N LEU A 176 18.06 -5.20 18.84
CA LEU A 176 18.48 -3.79 18.93
C LEU A 176 17.39 -2.85 19.42
N TYR A 177 16.10 -3.23 19.31
CA TYR A 177 15.03 -2.37 19.76
C TYR A 177 14.91 -2.39 21.28
N ARG A 178 15.16 -1.21 21.88
CA ARG A 178 14.92 -0.93 23.30
C ARG A 178 13.97 0.26 23.37
N ARG A 179 12.87 0.11 24.11
CA ARG A 179 11.95 1.24 24.34
C ARG A 179 12.69 2.32 25.10
N PRO A 180 12.70 3.58 24.64
CA PRO A 180 13.31 4.68 25.39
C PRO A 180 12.64 4.82 26.75
N SER A 181 13.43 4.96 27.82
CA SER A 181 12.94 5.13 29.21
C SER A 181 12.13 6.43 29.41
N HIS A 182 12.29 7.41 28.52
CA HIS A 182 11.57 8.69 28.53
C HIS A 182 10.35 8.72 27.60
N ALA A 183 9.94 7.59 27.01
CA ALA A 183 8.68 7.48 26.28
C ALA A 183 7.49 7.41 27.29
N ALA A 184 7.38 8.40 28.16
CA ALA A 184 6.08 8.74 28.73
C ALA A 184 5.16 9.00 27.53
N VAL A 185 4.01 8.33 27.49
CA VAL A 185 2.95 8.60 26.52
C VAL A 185 2.75 10.11 26.56
N ASP A 186 3.01 10.80 25.43
CA ASP A 186 2.80 12.25 25.33
C ASP A 186 1.39 12.51 25.85
N PRO A 187 1.22 13.30 26.94
CA PRO A 187 -0.11 13.57 27.50
C PRO A 187 -1.08 14.14 26.47
N GLN A 188 -0.55 14.72 25.37
CA GLN A 188 -1.37 15.18 24.25
C GLN A 188 -1.91 14.01 23.40
N VAL A 189 -1.17 12.92 23.27
CA VAL A 189 -1.65 11.69 22.60
C VAL A 189 -2.69 10.96 23.46
N GLU A 190 -2.56 11.05 24.77
CA GLU A 190 -3.54 10.49 25.71
C GLU A 190 -4.82 11.34 25.78
N ARG A 191 -4.69 12.67 25.69
CA ARG A 191 -5.82 13.61 25.58
C ARG A 191 -6.51 13.59 24.22
N ALA A 192 -5.84 13.11 23.17
CA ALA A 192 -6.43 12.85 21.84
C ALA A 192 -7.17 11.49 21.79
N ARG A 193 -7.54 10.89 22.94
CA ARG A 193 -8.50 9.79 22.95
C ARG A 193 -9.80 10.28 22.30
N PRO A 194 -10.32 9.56 21.29
CA PRO A 194 -11.62 9.91 20.74
C PRO A 194 -12.65 9.85 21.88
N GLU A 195 -13.23 10.98 22.24
CA GLU A 195 -14.42 10.99 23.09
C GLU A 195 -15.51 10.17 22.39
N HIS A 196 -16.33 9.46 23.15
CA HIS A 196 -17.33 8.49 22.64
C HIS A 196 -18.32 9.06 21.59
N GLY A 197 -18.25 10.34 21.25
CA GLY A 197 -19.04 11.01 20.21
C GLY A 197 -18.33 11.24 18.87
N THR A 198 -16.99 11.27 18.84
CA THR A 198 -16.22 11.70 17.65
C THR A 198 -16.21 10.67 16.52
N ALA A 199 -16.19 9.38 16.84
CA ALA A 199 -16.29 8.32 15.84
C ALA A 199 -17.66 8.38 15.12
N ARG A 200 -18.76 8.57 15.86
CA ARG A 200 -20.11 8.68 15.30
C ARG A 200 -20.28 9.91 14.42
N SER A 201 -19.62 11.03 14.74
CA SER A 201 -19.59 12.23 13.91
C SER A 201 -18.87 11.98 12.59
N ALA A 202 -17.69 11.36 12.61
CA ALA A 202 -16.92 11.01 11.42
C ALA A 202 -17.71 10.10 10.45
N TRP A 203 -18.42 9.10 10.97
CA TRP A 203 -19.26 8.20 10.16
C TRP A 203 -20.44 8.89 9.49
N LYS A 204 -20.95 9.98 10.05
CA LYS A 204 -22.05 10.78 9.48
C LYS A 204 -21.58 11.85 8.50
N ASN A 205 -20.30 12.17 8.46
CA ASN A 205 -19.78 13.25 7.65
C ASN A 205 -19.60 12.80 6.18
N PRO A 206 -20.37 13.40 5.23
CA PRO A 206 -20.30 13.00 3.82
C PRO A 206 -18.96 13.33 3.15
N VAL A 207 -18.19 14.29 3.68
CA VAL A 207 -16.85 14.63 3.20
C VAL A 207 -15.89 13.48 3.49
N VAL A 208 -16.01 12.84 4.66
CA VAL A 208 -15.17 11.70 5.05
C VAL A 208 -15.40 10.50 4.13
N TRP A 209 -16.65 10.23 3.77
CA TRP A 209 -16.97 9.19 2.80
C TRP A 209 -16.50 9.54 1.37
N GLY A 210 -16.54 10.83 1.01
CA GLY A 210 -15.91 11.32 -0.23
C GLY A 210 -14.41 11.01 -0.24
N LEU A 211 -13.69 11.30 0.84
CA LEU A 211 -12.26 10.97 0.97
C LEU A 211 -12.00 9.45 0.93
N ALA A 212 -12.86 8.65 1.56
CA ALA A 212 -12.76 7.19 1.49
C ALA A 212 -12.98 6.68 0.04
N ALA A 213 -13.96 7.24 -0.67
CA ALA A 213 -14.21 6.91 -2.07
C ALA A 213 -13.05 7.29 -2.99
N LEU A 214 -12.22 8.26 -2.62
CA LEU A 214 -10.99 8.60 -3.34
C LEU A 214 -9.91 7.50 -3.28
N GLY A 215 -10.05 6.50 -2.40
CA GLY A 215 -9.28 5.25 -2.50
C GLY A 215 -9.37 4.61 -3.88
N LEU A 216 -10.43 4.90 -4.64
CA LEU A 216 -10.58 4.54 -6.05
C LEU A 216 -9.43 5.05 -6.93
N ALA A 217 -8.83 6.20 -6.63
CA ALA A 217 -7.69 6.74 -7.37
C ALA A 217 -6.45 5.82 -7.32
N ASN A 218 -6.30 5.04 -6.24
CA ASN A 218 -5.17 4.10 -6.11
C ASN A 218 -5.44 2.73 -6.76
N VAL A 219 -6.64 2.45 -7.21
CA VAL A 219 -6.99 1.17 -7.86
C VAL A 219 -6.07 0.89 -9.03
N GLY A 220 -5.80 1.90 -9.87
CA GLY A 220 -4.92 1.80 -11.02
C GLY A 220 -3.50 1.37 -10.64
N GLY A 221 -2.86 2.10 -9.74
CA GLY A 221 -1.48 1.83 -9.31
C GLY A 221 -1.33 0.49 -8.61
N PHE A 222 -2.22 0.19 -7.67
CA PHE A 222 -2.17 -1.04 -6.89
C PHE A 222 -2.43 -2.28 -7.76
N SER A 223 -3.48 -2.26 -8.56
CA SER A 223 -3.82 -3.39 -9.45
C SER A 223 -2.76 -3.61 -10.51
N SER A 224 -2.20 -2.55 -11.09
CA SER A 224 -1.14 -2.62 -12.08
C SER A 224 0.12 -3.28 -11.51
N THR A 225 0.48 -3.02 -10.25
CA THR A 225 1.64 -3.66 -9.60
C THR A 225 1.58 -5.18 -9.70
N PHE A 226 0.39 -5.78 -9.58
CA PHE A 226 0.23 -7.24 -9.56
C PHE A 226 -0.09 -7.85 -10.94
N PHE A 227 -0.75 -7.11 -11.85
CA PHE A 227 -1.14 -7.64 -13.14
C PHE A 227 -0.19 -7.31 -14.29
N VAL A 228 0.61 -6.25 -14.17
CA VAL A 228 1.65 -5.90 -15.16
C VAL A 228 2.66 -7.02 -15.39
N PRO A 229 3.16 -7.74 -14.38
CA PRO A 229 4.07 -8.88 -14.62
C PRO A 229 3.44 -9.96 -15.51
N SER A 230 2.15 -10.27 -15.29
CA SER A 230 1.42 -11.23 -16.11
C SER A 230 1.21 -10.73 -17.54
N ALA A 231 0.90 -9.44 -17.72
CA ALA A 231 0.76 -8.84 -19.05
C ALA A 231 2.11 -8.79 -19.79
N LEU A 232 3.19 -8.39 -19.11
CA LEU A 232 4.56 -8.39 -19.69
C LEU A 232 4.96 -9.79 -20.15
N LYS A 233 4.67 -10.82 -19.36
CA LYS A 233 4.99 -12.20 -19.70
C LYS A 233 4.15 -12.74 -20.85
N THR A 234 2.83 -12.55 -20.83
CA THR A 234 1.92 -13.22 -21.76
C THR A 234 1.73 -12.47 -23.07
N VAL A 235 1.69 -11.13 -23.03
CA VAL A 235 1.50 -10.28 -24.22
C VAL A 235 2.82 -9.92 -24.85
N PHE A 236 3.80 -9.48 -24.05
CA PHE A 236 5.08 -8.97 -24.55
C PHE A 236 6.22 -9.99 -24.46
N ARG A 237 5.97 -11.19 -23.95
CA ARG A 237 6.96 -12.29 -23.81
C ARG A 237 8.22 -11.88 -23.04
N GLN A 238 8.05 -10.99 -22.05
CA GLN A 238 9.15 -10.53 -21.19
C GLN A 238 9.33 -11.49 -20.00
N ASP A 239 10.55 -11.51 -19.44
CA ASP A 239 10.90 -12.26 -18.23
C ASP A 239 10.45 -11.56 -16.94
N ALA A 240 10.61 -12.23 -15.81
CA ALA A 240 10.25 -11.68 -14.51
C ALA A 240 11.18 -10.53 -14.10
N MET A 241 12.44 -10.57 -14.52
CA MET A 241 13.42 -9.51 -14.26
C MET A 241 13.03 -8.20 -14.95
N SER A 242 12.56 -8.28 -16.21
CA SER A 242 12.02 -7.12 -16.93
C SER A 242 10.85 -6.50 -16.20
N ALA A 243 9.92 -7.31 -15.68
CA ALA A 243 8.80 -6.83 -14.87
C ALA A 243 9.29 -6.20 -13.56
N ALA A 244 10.30 -6.79 -12.91
CA ALA A 244 10.90 -6.25 -11.70
C ALA A 244 11.52 -4.87 -11.93
N TYR A 245 12.23 -4.66 -13.03
CA TYR A 245 12.82 -3.36 -13.36
C TYR A 245 11.74 -2.29 -13.62
N VAL A 246 10.62 -2.64 -14.29
CA VAL A 246 9.52 -1.70 -14.50
C VAL A 246 8.88 -1.31 -13.18
N ILE A 247 8.66 -2.27 -12.29
CA ILE A 247 8.12 -2.01 -10.94
C ILE A 247 9.10 -1.17 -10.12
N SER A 248 10.39 -1.49 -10.14
CA SER A 248 11.42 -0.71 -9.43
C SER A 248 11.49 0.72 -9.94
N ALA A 249 11.45 0.93 -11.27
CA ALA A 249 11.42 2.26 -11.87
C ALA A 249 10.18 3.05 -11.43
N ALA A 250 9.01 2.39 -11.30
CA ALA A 250 7.80 3.02 -10.79
C ALA A 250 7.93 3.47 -9.32
N TYR A 251 8.56 2.68 -8.45
CA TYR A 251 8.80 3.08 -7.07
C TYR A 251 9.89 4.14 -6.93
N ILE A 252 10.91 4.14 -7.79
CA ILE A 252 11.88 5.24 -7.87
C ILE A 252 11.16 6.53 -8.29
N ALA A 253 10.36 6.49 -9.35
CA ALA A 253 9.57 7.63 -9.78
C ALA A 253 8.60 8.11 -8.69
N ALA A 254 8.00 7.18 -7.91
CA ALA A 254 7.13 7.52 -6.79
C ALA A 254 7.84 8.30 -5.70
N ILE A 255 9.13 8.04 -5.40
CA ILE A 255 9.90 8.81 -4.42
C ILE A 255 9.94 10.28 -4.84
N PHE A 256 10.32 10.56 -6.09
CA PHE A 256 10.41 11.92 -6.60
C PHE A 256 9.04 12.58 -6.76
N LEU A 257 8.06 11.86 -7.28
CA LEU A 257 6.70 12.38 -7.46
C LEU A 257 6.00 12.68 -6.13
N ASN A 258 6.20 11.87 -5.10
CA ASN A 258 5.66 12.14 -3.78
C ASN A 258 6.20 13.45 -3.20
N LEU A 259 7.50 13.73 -3.37
CA LEU A 259 8.12 14.99 -2.95
C LEU A 259 7.58 16.18 -3.76
N LEU A 260 7.51 16.03 -5.09
CA LEU A 260 7.01 17.08 -5.99
C LEU A 260 5.54 17.39 -5.72
N VAL A 261 4.69 16.36 -5.67
CA VAL A 261 3.24 16.51 -5.44
C VAL A 261 2.96 17.02 -4.02
N GLY A 262 3.77 16.62 -3.03
CA GLY A 262 3.73 17.20 -1.68
C GLY A 262 4.04 18.69 -1.70
N TYR A 263 5.15 19.10 -2.31
CA TYR A 263 5.53 20.51 -2.44
C TYR A 263 4.49 21.33 -3.20
N LEU A 264 3.96 20.80 -4.30
CA LEU A 264 2.89 21.46 -5.05
C LEU A 264 1.60 21.59 -4.20
N GLY A 265 1.27 20.57 -3.40
CA GLY A 265 0.13 20.60 -2.49
C GLY A 265 0.26 21.65 -1.41
N ASP A 266 1.48 21.90 -0.90
CA ASP A 266 1.74 22.94 0.10
C ASP A 266 1.73 24.35 -0.51
N ARG A 267 2.10 24.48 -1.79
CA ARG A 267 2.16 25.79 -2.50
C ARG A 267 0.85 26.18 -3.16
N PHE A 268 0.08 25.18 -3.63
CA PHE A 268 -1.20 25.37 -4.32
C PHE A 268 -2.31 24.71 -3.51
N ASN A 269 -3.54 24.77 -4.01
CA ASN A 269 -4.66 24.04 -3.42
C ASN A 269 -4.48 22.52 -3.60
N ARG A 270 -4.50 21.75 -2.50
CA ARG A 270 -4.30 20.28 -2.53
C ARG A 270 -5.33 19.54 -3.39
N TRP A 271 -6.57 20.04 -3.45
CA TRP A 271 -7.61 19.48 -4.31
C TRP A 271 -7.28 19.65 -5.80
N SER A 272 -6.73 20.83 -6.19
CA SER A 272 -6.28 21.08 -7.57
C SER A 272 -5.14 20.16 -7.95
N VAL A 273 -4.18 19.97 -7.05
CA VAL A 273 -3.03 19.08 -7.28
C VAL A 273 -3.50 17.63 -7.41
N LEU A 274 -4.39 17.16 -6.53
CA LEU A 274 -4.97 15.82 -6.61
C LEU A 274 -5.75 15.63 -7.92
N THR A 275 -6.54 16.63 -8.34
CA THR A 275 -7.24 16.64 -9.63
C THR A 275 -6.27 16.46 -10.80
N GLY A 276 -5.16 17.22 -10.81
CA GLY A 276 -4.13 17.13 -11.83
C GLY A 276 -3.46 15.75 -11.89
N VAL A 277 -3.13 15.19 -10.72
CA VAL A 277 -2.54 13.84 -10.61
C VAL A 277 -3.48 12.79 -11.22
N ILE A 278 -4.76 12.80 -10.85
CA ILE A 278 -5.74 11.83 -11.37
C ILE A 278 -6.02 12.06 -12.86
N ALA A 279 -6.06 13.31 -13.31
CA ALA A 279 -6.27 13.64 -14.74
C ALA A 279 -5.14 13.05 -15.62
N VAL A 280 -3.88 13.04 -15.14
CA VAL A 280 -2.75 12.41 -15.84
C VAL A 280 -2.85 10.87 -15.80
N MET A 281 -3.43 10.28 -14.77
CA MET A 281 -3.61 8.83 -14.71
C MET A 281 -4.58 8.30 -15.80
N ILE A 282 -5.56 9.08 -16.22
CA ILE A 282 -6.55 8.67 -17.22
C ILE A 282 -5.88 8.32 -18.57
N PRO A 283 -5.15 9.21 -19.25
CA PRO A 283 -4.45 8.86 -20.48
C PRO A 283 -3.37 7.81 -20.27
N ALA A 284 -2.72 7.78 -19.09
CA ALA A 284 -1.72 6.76 -18.79
C ALA A 284 -2.34 5.35 -18.71
N THR A 285 -3.50 5.17 -18.06
CA THR A 285 -4.19 3.87 -18.04
C THR A 285 -4.70 3.47 -19.43
N LEU A 286 -5.20 4.43 -20.20
CA LEU A 286 -5.64 4.18 -21.58
C LEU A 286 -4.47 3.78 -22.49
N ALA A 287 -3.30 4.39 -22.31
CA ALA A 287 -2.10 4.07 -23.08
C ALA A 287 -1.63 2.61 -22.89
N MET A 288 -2.00 1.94 -21.79
CA MET A 288 -1.71 0.51 -21.59
C MET A 288 -2.44 -0.39 -22.59
N THR A 289 -3.46 0.10 -23.30
CA THR A 289 -4.22 -0.65 -24.32
C THR A 289 -3.57 -0.65 -25.70
N THR A 290 -2.56 0.19 -25.95
CA THR A 290 -1.95 0.40 -27.27
C THR A 290 -1.20 -0.81 -27.82
N GLY A 291 -0.81 -1.76 -26.95
CA GLY A 291 -0.04 -2.96 -27.35
C GLY A 291 1.45 -2.68 -27.65
N GLU A 292 1.93 -1.44 -27.48
CA GLU A 292 3.33 -1.09 -27.65
C GLU A 292 4.09 -1.22 -26.33
N LEU A 293 5.17 -2.02 -26.28
CA LEU A 293 5.91 -2.33 -25.06
C LEU A 293 6.49 -1.08 -24.37
N ARG A 294 7.03 -0.13 -25.13
CA ARG A 294 7.61 1.11 -24.55
C ARG A 294 6.54 1.94 -23.87
N VAL A 295 5.42 2.15 -24.56
CA VAL A 295 4.28 2.90 -24.05
C VAL A 295 3.71 2.21 -22.80
N PHE A 296 3.55 0.89 -22.84
CA PHE A 296 3.08 0.08 -21.72
C PHE A 296 3.97 0.24 -20.48
N ARG A 297 5.31 0.18 -20.65
CA ARG A 297 6.27 0.37 -19.55
C ARG A 297 6.18 1.77 -18.96
N LEU A 298 6.17 2.82 -19.79
CA LEU A 298 6.07 4.20 -19.33
C LEU A 298 4.74 4.48 -18.61
N ALA A 299 3.64 3.98 -19.18
CA ALA A 299 2.31 4.06 -18.58
C ALA A 299 2.26 3.36 -17.22
N THR A 300 2.86 2.18 -17.10
CA THR A 300 2.97 1.45 -15.83
C THR A 300 3.72 2.26 -14.78
N VAL A 301 4.87 2.83 -15.14
CA VAL A 301 5.65 3.69 -14.23
C VAL A 301 4.81 4.88 -13.77
N ALA A 302 4.12 5.56 -14.70
CA ALA A 302 3.27 6.70 -14.39
C ALA A 302 2.12 6.31 -13.43
N ILE A 303 1.38 5.22 -13.73
CA ILE A 303 0.20 4.84 -12.96
C ILE A 303 0.54 4.42 -11.53
N ILE A 304 1.57 3.62 -11.35
CA ILE A 304 2.00 3.17 -10.01
C ILE A 304 2.49 4.36 -9.19
N SER A 305 3.34 5.20 -9.76
CA SER A 305 3.92 6.34 -9.04
C SER A 305 2.91 7.44 -8.73
N LEU A 306 2.02 7.78 -9.67
CA LEU A 306 0.95 8.77 -9.46
C LEU A 306 -0.13 8.24 -8.49
N GLY A 307 -0.45 6.95 -8.52
CA GLY A 307 -1.38 6.34 -7.58
C GLY A 307 -0.91 6.45 -6.12
N LEU A 308 0.39 6.25 -5.87
CA LEU A 308 1.01 6.47 -4.56
C LEU A 308 0.96 7.94 -4.15
N ALA A 309 1.27 8.86 -5.07
CA ALA A 309 1.21 10.29 -4.82
C ALA A 309 -0.23 10.78 -4.53
N ALA A 310 -1.22 10.28 -5.27
CA ALA A 310 -2.63 10.57 -5.02
C ALA A 310 -3.06 10.11 -3.62
N THR A 311 -2.66 8.92 -3.20
CA THR A 311 -2.97 8.39 -1.86
C THR A 311 -2.44 9.31 -0.76
N ASN A 312 -1.19 9.78 -0.88
CA ASN A 312 -0.60 10.69 0.11
C ASN A 312 -1.33 12.04 0.16
N GLN A 313 -1.78 12.57 -0.98
CA GLN A 313 -2.58 13.81 -1.02
C GLN A 313 -3.95 13.64 -0.35
N ILE A 314 -4.61 12.49 -0.52
CA ILE A 314 -5.89 12.21 0.14
C ILE A 314 -5.74 12.26 1.67
N TYR A 315 -4.69 11.62 2.20
CA TYR A 315 -4.39 11.68 3.64
C TYR A 315 -4.04 13.10 4.12
N ALA A 316 -3.31 13.87 3.31
CA ALA A 316 -2.98 15.25 3.62
C ALA A 316 -4.24 16.14 3.66
N ILE A 317 -5.14 16.00 2.68
CA ILE A 317 -6.43 16.71 2.66
C ILE A 317 -7.27 16.34 3.89
N ALA A 318 -7.33 15.07 4.26
CA ALA A 318 -8.03 14.63 5.45
C ALA A 318 -7.48 15.29 6.73
N GLY A 319 -6.15 15.44 6.81
CA GLY A 319 -5.47 16.10 7.92
C GLY A 319 -5.74 17.60 8.04
N GLU A 320 -5.99 18.29 6.93
CA GLU A 320 -6.28 19.73 6.91
C GLU A 320 -7.75 20.05 7.20
N LEU A 321 -8.67 19.20 6.73
CA LEU A 321 -10.11 19.46 6.82
C LEU A 321 -10.71 19.21 8.20
N LEU A 322 -10.02 18.48 9.07
CA LEU A 322 -10.64 17.93 10.26
C LEU A 322 -9.84 18.23 11.53
N PRO A 323 -10.54 18.51 12.66
CA PRO A 323 -9.88 18.73 13.94
C PRO A 323 -9.05 17.51 14.36
N ALA A 324 -7.94 17.75 15.08
CA ALA A 324 -7.01 16.70 15.53
C ALA A 324 -7.71 15.56 16.28
N ARG A 325 -8.80 15.87 17.04
CA ARG A 325 -9.61 14.88 17.79
C ARG A 325 -10.37 13.89 16.89
N GLU A 326 -10.66 14.26 15.63
CA GLU A 326 -11.42 13.45 14.67
C GLU A 326 -10.52 12.71 13.69
N LEU A 327 -9.23 13.04 13.62
CA LEU A 327 -8.29 12.47 12.65
C LEU A 327 -8.19 10.95 12.74
N GLY A 328 -8.16 10.36 13.93
CA GLY A 328 -8.06 8.92 14.10
C GLY A 328 -9.21 8.14 13.44
N PRO A 329 -10.48 8.42 13.81
CA PRO A 329 -11.64 7.80 13.14
C PRO A 329 -11.70 8.06 11.65
N VAL A 330 -11.37 9.27 11.19
CA VAL A 330 -11.40 9.64 9.77
C VAL A 330 -10.33 8.89 8.98
N MET A 331 -9.10 8.86 9.45
CA MET A 331 -8.03 8.07 8.82
C MET A 331 -8.40 6.58 8.75
N GLY A 332 -9.13 6.06 9.75
CA GLY A 332 -9.70 4.73 9.72
C GLY A 332 -10.67 4.53 8.56
N ILE A 333 -11.63 5.44 8.36
CA ILE A 333 -12.63 5.36 7.27
C ILE A 333 -11.96 5.52 5.90
N VAL A 334 -11.01 6.45 5.75
CA VAL A 334 -10.22 6.61 4.50
C VAL A 334 -9.43 5.35 4.19
N SER A 335 -8.84 4.72 5.21
CA SER A 335 -8.12 3.45 5.06
C SER A 335 -9.04 2.28 4.70
N LEU A 336 -10.29 2.27 5.21
CA LEU A 336 -11.31 1.30 4.78
C LEU A 336 -11.59 1.42 3.29
N GLY A 337 -11.78 2.64 2.77
CA GLY A 337 -11.95 2.88 1.34
C GLY A 337 -10.77 2.34 0.53
N SER A 338 -9.55 2.68 0.93
CA SER A 338 -8.33 2.16 0.29
C SER A 338 -8.25 0.62 0.34
N GLY A 339 -8.69 0.00 1.42
CA GLY A 339 -8.75 -1.46 1.57
C GLY A 339 -9.78 -2.11 0.64
N VAL A 340 -11.01 -1.56 0.59
CA VAL A 340 -12.08 -2.04 -0.30
C VAL A 340 -11.65 -1.97 -1.76
N PHE A 341 -11.13 -0.84 -2.20
CA PHE A 341 -10.68 -0.67 -3.58
C PHE A 341 -9.37 -1.43 -3.86
N GLY A 342 -8.51 -1.61 -2.86
CA GLY A 342 -7.33 -2.46 -2.94
C GLY A 342 -7.65 -3.95 -3.11
N TYR A 343 -8.84 -4.39 -2.69
CA TYR A 343 -9.38 -5.72 -3.01
C TYR A 343 -10.10 -5.74 -4.37
N ALA A 344 -11.03 -4.81 -4.56
CA ALA A 344 -11.93 -4.81 -5.72
C ALA A 344 -11.18 -4.62 -7.05
N GLY A 345 -10.12 -3.82 -7.07
CA GLY A 345 -9.34 -3.55 -8.27
C GLY A 345 -8.69 -4.80 -8.87
N PRO A 346 -7.79 -5.50 -8.14
CA PRO A 346 -7.19 -6.74 -8.62
C PRO A 346 -8.22 -7.82 -8.94
N GLN A 347 -9.29 -7.92 -8.15
CA GLN A 347 -10.37 -8.90 -8.40
C GLN A 347 -11.08 -8.59 -9.71
N ALA A 348 -11.46 -7.34 -9.98
CA ALA A 348 -12.10 -6.94 -11.22
C ALA A 348 -11.20 -7.18 -12.44
N LEU A 349 -9.90 -6.84 -12.34
CA LEU A 349 -8.95 -7.13 -13.42
C LEU A 349 -8.86 -8.62 -13.73
N GLY A 350 -8.80 -9.47 -12.70
CA GLY A 350 -8.76 -10.91 -12.87
C GLY A 350 -9.98 -11.45 -13.59
N VAL A 351 -11.19 -11.06 -13.13
CA VAL A 351 -12.46 -11.45 -13.74
C VAL A 351 -12.58 -10.97 -15.19
N LEU A 352 -12.26 -9.70 -15.45
CA LEU A 352 -12.30 -9.15 -16.81
C LEU A 352 -11.32 -9.87 -17.74
N ARG A 353 -10.13 -10.23 -17.24
CA ARG A 353 -9.13 -10.97 -18.02
C ARG A 353 -9.63 -12.37 -18.38
N ASP A 354 -10.27 -13.08 -17.45
CA ASP A 354 -10.84 -14.41 -17.72
C ASP A 354 -12.02 -14.34 -18.69
N TRP A 355 -12.89 -13.33 -18.59
CA TRP A 355 -14.05 -13.18 -19.47
C TRP A 355 -13.68 -12.76 -20.90
N THR A 356 -12.73 -11.84 -21.05
CA THR A 356 -12.42 -11.24 -22.36
C THR A 356 -11.25 -11.89 -23.08
N GLY A 357 -10.49 -12.76 -22.37
CA GLY A 357 -9.30 -13.39 -22.93
C GLY A 357 -8.10 -12.43 -23.09
N GLY A 358 -8.24 -11.13 -22.75
CA GLY A 358 -7.22 -10.09 -22.90
C GLY A 358 -7.12 -9.17 -21.69
N PHE A 359 -6.03 -8.38 -21.59
CA PHE A 359 -5.89 -7.38 -20.53
C PHE A 359 -6.52 -6.02 -20.85
N SER A 360 -6.86 -5.76 -22.12
CA SER A 360 -7.37 -4.45 -22.58
C SER A 360 -8.61 -4.01 -21.81
N ALA A 361 -9.57 -4.92 -21.59
CA ALA A 361 -10.76 -4.63 -20.79
C ALA A 361 -10.44 -4.21 -19.36
N GLY A 362 -9.42 -4.84 -18.76
CA GLY A 362 -8.92 -4.47 -17.45
C GLY A 362 -8.32 -3.06 -17.42
N TRP A 363 -7.53 -2.69 -18.43
CA TRP A 363 -6.96 -1.34 -18.52
C TRP A 363 -8.04 -0.27 -18.78
N VAL A 364 -9.03 -0.57 -19.59
CA VAL A 364 -10.22 0.32 -19.77
C VAL A 364 -10.97 0.46 -18.44
N PHE A 365 -11.15 -0.61 -17.68
CA PHE A 365 -11.75 -0.53 -16.35
C PHE A 365 -10.95 0.40 -15.41
N LEU A 366 -9.61 0.33 -15.41
CA LEU A 366 -8.78 1.25 -14.62
C LEU A 366 -8.92 2.71 -15.09
N THR A 367 -9.09 2.93 -16.41
CA THR A 367 -9.37 4.26 -16.97
C THR A 367 -10.71 4.78 -16.47
N ALA A 368 -11.76 3.96 -16.49
CA ALA A 368 -13.07 4.30 -15.95
C ALA A 368 -13.02 4.58 -14.44
N ALA A 369 -12.28 3.78 -13.68
CA ALA A 369 -12.07 3.99 -12.25
C ALA A 369 -11.36 5.32 -11.95
N SER A 370 -10.32 5.67 -12.73
CA SER A 370 -9.62 6.96 -12.61
C SER A 370 -10.54 8.13 -12.97
N THR A 371 -11.36 7.98 -14.00
CA THR A 371 -12.36 8.99 -14.40
C THR A 371 -13.42 9.18 -13.32
N LEU A 372 -13.91 8.09 -12.74
CA LEU A 372 -14.85 8.16 -11.61
C LEU A 372 -14.20 8.82 -10.38
N ALA A 373 -12.94 8.51 -10.10
CA ALA A 373 -12.19 9.17 -9.03
C ALA A 373 -12.12 10.68 -9.26
N LEU A 374 -11.92 11.13 -10.50
CA LEU A 374 -11.91 12.56 -10.84
C LEU A 374 -13.25 13.23 -10.53
N VAL A 375 -14.37 12.57 -10.86
CA VAL A 375 -15.72 13.05 -10.52
C VAL A 375 -15.90 13.13 -8.99
N VAL A 376 -15.46 12.10 -8.26
CA VAL A 376 -15.52 12.07 -6.79
C VAL A 376 -14.71 13.21 -6.17
N VAL A 377 -13.51 13.50 -6.71
CA VAL A 377 -12.71 14.66 -6.27
C VAL A 377 -13.49 15.95 -6.46
N ALA A 378 -14.05 16.19 -7.66
CA ALA A 378 -14.79 17.42 -7.97
C ALA A 378 -15.99 17.61 -7.03
N LEU A 379 -16.74 16.54 -6.76
CA LEU A 379 -17.90 16.58 -5.85
C LEU A 379 -17.48 16.80 -4.38
N SER A 380 -16.41 16.14 -3.95
CA SER A 380 -15.90 16.27 -2.58
C SER A 380 -15.31 17.66 -2.33
N TRP A 381 -14.60 18.20 -3.30
CA TRP A 381 -14.08 19.57 -3.22
C TRP A 381 -15.20 20.61 -3.11
N ARG A 382 -16.20 20.55 -3.98
CA ARG A 382 -17.38 21.46 -3.90
C ARG A 382 -18.07 21.40 -2.54
N ARG A 383 -18.24 20.20 -1.98
CA ARG A 383 -18.86 20.01 -0.66
C ARG A 383 -18.00 20.60 0.47
N SER A 384 -16.70 20.41 0.42
CA SER A 384 -15.80 20.97 1.44
C SER A 384 -15.78 22.50 1.40
N SER A 385 -15.76 23.10 0.20
CA SER A 385 -15.80 24.56 0.03
C SER A 385 -17.12 25.16 0.55
N ASN A 386 -18.26 24.50 0.29
CA ASN A 386 -19.55 24.96 0.79
C ASN A 386 -19.66 24.83 2.32
N ALA A 387 -19.09 23.79 2.92
CA ALA A 387 -19.07 23.62 4.38
C ALA A 387 -18.25 24.71 5.07
N VAL A 388 -17.10 25.09 4.51
CA VAL A 388 -16.28 26.20 5.03
C VAL A 388 -17.01 27.54 4.90
N ALA A 389 -17.68 27.79 3.77
CA ALA A 389 -18.46 29.03 3.57
C ALA A 389 -19.64 29.13 4.56
N ALA A 390 -20.33 28.02 4.86
CA ALA A 390 -21.44 27.97 5.80
C ALA A 390 -21.01 28.18 7.27
N THR A 391 -19.76 27.92 7.63
CA THR A 391 -19.23 28.18 8.97
C THR A 391 -18.66 29.60 9.14
N ALA A 392 -18.42 30.30 8.03
CA ALA A 392 -17.91 31.67 8.01
C ALA A 392 -19.03 32.74 7.90
N ALA A 393 -20.25 32.33 7.57
CA ALA A 393 -21.48 33.13 7.56
C ALA A 393 -22.27 32.98 8.87
#